data_fb79d9bf2a783c1c7f9f23f8bdc4c2ef
#
_entry.id   fb79d9bf2a783c1c7f9f23f8bdc4c2ef
#
_cell.length_a   1.000
_cell.length_b   1.000
_cell.length_c   1.000
_cell.angle_alpha   90.00
_cell.angle_beta   90.00
_cell.angle_gamma   90.00
#
_symmetry.space_group_name_H-M   'P 1'
#
loop_
_entity.id
_entity.type
_entity.pdbx_description
1 polymer ?
#
loop_
_entity_poly.entity_id
_entity_poly.type
_entity_poly.pdbx_seq_one_letter_code
_entity_poly.pdbx_strand_id
1 'polypeptide(L)'
;MVKIMMVAKYPPHKVSELIKTYMRTDKPAYPDFLKKVEHWAAQITEEKYKTYAVYECPDDKIIESMAALAKRFTFYASVKGYTFKMELLIEAEDAIKDFFKK
;
A
#
# COMPACT_ATOMS: atom_id res chain seq x y z
N MET A 1 -13.00 10.54 -5.48
CA MET A 1 -12.14 9.34 -5.39
C MET A 1 -11.43 9.29 -4.06
N VAL A 2 -11.39 8.13 -3.48
CA VAL A 2 -10.69 7.93 -2.22
C VAL A 2 -9.29 7.41 -2.50
N LYS A 3 -8.33 7.84 -1.70
CA LYS A 3 -6.95 7.36 -1.81
C LYS A 3 -6.59 6.48 -0.62
N ILE A 4 -5.90 5.40 -0.91
CA ILE A 4 -5.40 4.48 0.10
C ILE A 4 -3.90 4.35 -0.08
N MET A 5 -3.13 4.57 0.98
CA MET A 5 -1.68 4.43 0.94
C MET A 5 -1.27 3.13 1.59
N MET A 6 -0.47 2.35 0.86
CA MET A 6 0.16 1.15 1.38
C MET A 6 1.60 1.48 1.72
N VAL A 7 2.01 1.15 2.94
CA VAL A 7 3.40 1.31 3.37
C VAL A 7 3.94 -0.06 3.72
N ALA A 8 4.96 -0.49 3.01
CA ALA A 8 5.60 -1.77 3.26
C ALA A 8 7.03 -1.56 3.76
N LYS A 9 7.45 -2.40 4.68
CA LYS A 9 8.82 -2.40 5.22
C LYS A 9 9.41 -3.79 5.12
N TYR A 10 10.70 -3.86 4.82
CA TYR A 10 11.39 -5.14 4.72
C TYR A 10 12.87 -4.97 5.01
N PRO A 11 13.56 -6.05 5.47
CA PRO A 11 14.99 -5.97 5.75
C PRO A 11 15.79 -5.75 4.47
N PRO A 12 16.87 -4.96 4.50
CA PRO A 12 17.70 -4.72 3.30
C PRO A 12 18.24 -5.99 2.66
N HIS A 13 18.60 -7.00 3.44
CA HIS A 13 19.14 -8.25 2.90
C HIS A 13 18.09 -9.13 2.21
N LYS A 14 16.82 -8.73 2.26
CA LYS A 14 15.72 -9.45 1.60
C LYS A 14 15.25 -8.77 0.31
N VAL A 15 15.91 -7.71 -0.14
CA VAL A 15 15.52 -6.97 -1.34
C VAL A 15 15.47 -7.88 -2.57
N SER A 16 16.47 -8.73 -2.76
CA SER A 16 16.51 -9.63 -3.91
C SER A 16 15.31 -10.60 -3.90
N GLU A 17 15.00 -11.17 -2.74
CA GLU A 17 13.86 -12.07 -2.59
C GLU A 17 12.55 -11.34 -2.82
N LEU A 18 12.44 -10.12 -2.32
CA LEU A 18 11.25 -9.29 -2.53
C LEU A 18 11.04 -9.01 -4.02
N ILE A 19 12.10 -8.64 -4.74
CA ILE A 19 12.03 -8.35 -6.16
C ILE A 19 11.58 -9.59 -6.94
N LYS A 20 12.12 -10.75 -6.62
CA LYS A 20 11.70 -12.00 -7.25
C LYS A 20 10.22 -12.27 -7.03
N THR A 21 9.73 -12.05 -5.81
CA THR A 21 8.31 -12.21 -5.48
C THR A 21 7.45 -11.20 -6.24
N TYR A 22 7.91 -9.96 -6.33
CA TYR A 22 7.22 -8.90 -7.07
C TYR A 22 7.07 -9.25 -8.55
N MET A 23 8.06 -9.90 -9.13
CA MET A 23 8.06 -10.27 -10.56
C MET A 23 7.22 -11.52 -10.87
N ARG A 24 6.70 -12.21 -9.87
CA ARG A 24 5.83 -13.37 -10.10
C ARG A 24 4.53 -12.94 -10.77
N THR A 25 4.03 -13.82 -11.64
CA THR A 25 2.81 -13.55 -12.39
C THR A 25 1.54 -14.10 -11.74
N ASP A 26 1.70 -14.87 -10.67
CA ASP A 26 0.57 -15.49 -9.95
C ASP A 26 0.08 -14.66 -8.77
N LYS A 27 0.49 -13.38 -8.67
CA LYS A 27 0.00 -12.48 -7.65
C LYS A 27 -1.50 -12.21 -7.82
N PRO A 28 -2.24 -12.01 -6.70
CA PRO A 28 -3.63 -11.61 -6.81
C PRO A 28 -3.78 -10.32 -7.62
N ALA A 29 -4.66 -10.34 -8.61
CA ALA A 29 -4.88 -9.18 -9.46
C ALA A 29 -5.68 -8.11 -8.71
N TYR A 30 -5.48 -6.85 -9.11
CA TYR A 30 -6.33 -5.76 -8.62
C TYR A 30 -7.66 -5.76 -9.38
N PRO A 31 -8.77 -5.45 -8.68
CA PRO A 31 -10.03 -5.20 -9.39
C PRO A 31 -9.92 -3.95 -10.27
N ASP A 32 -10.76 -3.89 -11.30
CA ASP A 32 -10.72 -2.81 -12.28
C ASP A 32 -10.92 -1.42 -11.66
N PHE A 33 -11.68 -1.33 -10.57
CA PHE A 33 -11.96 -0.06 -9.91
C PHE A 33 -10.82 0.43 -9.00
N LEU A 34 -9.78 -0.38 -8.79
CA LEU A 34 -8.66 -0.03 -7.93
C LEU A 34 -7.41 0.22 -8.77
N LYS A 35 -6.88 1.44 -8.72
CA LYS A 35 -5.74 1.85 -9.55
C LYS A 35 -4.59 2.35 -8.71
N LYS A 36 -3.40 1.87 -9.00
CA LYS A 36 -2.18 2.38 -8.38
C LYS A 36 -1.78 3.65 -9.12
N VAL A 37 -1.73 4.77 -8.40
CA VAL A 37 -1.42 6.08 -8.98
C VAL A 37 -0.01 6.56 -8.64
N GLU A 38 0.59 6.06 -7.56
CA GLU A 38 1.97 6.39 -7.20
C GLU A 38 2.65 5.18 -6.58
N HIS A 39 3.95 5.07 -6.80
CA HIS A 39 4.75 4.00 -6.23
C HIS A 39 6.17 4.53 -5.99
N TRP A 40 6.59 4.55 -4.74
CA TRP A 40 7.87 5.09 -4.32
C TRP A 40 8.62 4.09 -3.47
N ALA A 41 9.93 4.04 -3.63
CA ALA A 41 10.80 3.27 -2.77
C ALA A 41 11.67 4.25 -1.97
N ALA A 42 11.78 4.01 -0.67
CA ALA A 42 12.64 4.81 0.19
C ALA A 42 13.61 3.90 0.93
N GLN A 43 14.88 4.23 0.84
CA GLN A 43 15.90 3.55 1.62
C GLN A 43 15.98 4.23 2.98
N ILE A 44 15.64 3.50 4.03
CA ILE A 44 15.79 3.99 5.38
C ILE A 44 17.19 3.64 5.86
N THR A 45 17.86 4.61 6.41
CA THR A 45 19.28 4.58 6.69
C THR A 45 19.75 3.52 7.67
N GLU A 46 18.88 2.92 8.46
CA GLU A 46 19.38 2.09 9.56
C GLU A 46 19.09 0.60 9.42
N GLU A 47 17.85 0.20 9.26
CA GLU A 47 17.56 -1.23 9.36
C GLU A 47 16.57 -1.76 8.35
N LYS A 48 15.79 -0.90 7.67
CA LYS A 48 14.74 -1.36 6.79
C LYS A 48 14.59 -0.48 5.57
N TYR A 49 14.19 -1.10 4.48
CA TYR A 49 13.72 -0.38 3.32
C TYR A 49 12.21 -0.20 3.42
N LYS A 50 11.70 0.84 2.79
CA LYS A 50 10.27 1.12 2.69
C LYS A 50 9.83 1.27 1.25
N THR A 51 8.61 0.85 0.97
CA THR A 51 7.93 1.24 -0.25
C THR A 51 6.61 1.89 0.11
N TYR A 52 6.22 2.88 -0.70
CA TYR A 52 4.95 3.59 -0.58
C TYR A 52 4.22 3.40 -1.89
N ALA A 53 2.97 3.02 -1.83
CA ALA A 53 2.12 2.94 -3.01
C ALA A 53 0.79 3.61 -2.69
N VAL A 54 0.33 4.49 -3.56
CA VAL A 54 -0.95 5.17 -3.40
C VAL A 54 -1.90 4.62 -4.45
N TYR A 55 -3.08 4.24 -4.00
CA TYR A 55 -4.15 3.68 -4.83
C TYR A 55 -5.37 4.58 -4.77
N GLU A 56 -6.12 4.60 -5.85
CA GLU A 56 -7.40 5.31 -5.91
C GLU A 56 -8.52 4.33 -6.17
N CYS A 57 -9.66 4.58 -5.55
CA CYS A 57 -10.89 3.81 -5.79
C CYS A 57 -12.11 4.71 -5.64
N PRO A 58 -13.27 4.31 -6.21
CA PRO A 58 -14.52 5.03 -5.97
C PRO A 58 -14.92 4.97 -4.50
N ASP A 59 -15.66 5.98 -4.05
CA ASP A 59 -16.08 6.11 -2.65
C ASP A 59 -16.92 4.92 -2.17
N ASP A 60 -17.67 4.30 -3.06
CA ASP A 60 -18.52 3.14 -2.72
C ASP A 60 -17.77 1.81 -2.79
N LYS A 61 -16.47 1.82 -3.05
CA LYS A 61 -15.65 0.61 -3.20
C LYS A 61 -14.49 0.55 -2.20
N ILE A 62 -14.57 1.31 -1.11
CA ILE A 62 -13.48 1.39 -0.13
C ILE A 62 -13.20 0.02 0.50
N ILE A 63 -14.24 -0.66 0.98
CA ILE A 63 -14.08 -1.94 1.68
C ILE A 63 -13.51 -3.00 0.74
N GLU A 64 -14.07 -3.11 -0.46
CA GLU A 64 -13.59 -4.08 -1.46
C GLU A 64 -12.15 -3.78 -1.87
N SER A 65 -11.79 -2.50 -1.99
CA SER A 65 -10.44 -2.09 -2.32
C SER A 65 -9.45 -2.42 -1.22
N MET A 66 -9.81 -2.16 0.02
CA MET A 66 -8.95 -2.49 1.16
C MET A 66 -8.74 -4.00 1.26
N ALA A 67 -9.79 -4.80 1.03
CA ALA A 67 -9.68 -6.25 1.03
C ALA A 67 -8.75 -6.75 -0.10
N ALA A 68 -8.87 -6.17 -1.29
CA ALA A 68 -8.02 -6.53 -2.43
C ALA A 68 -6.55 -6.18 -2.16
N LEU A 69 -6.30 -5.01 -1.55
CA LEU A 69 -4.94 -4.59 -1.20
C LEU A 69 -4.34 -5.49 -0.11
N ALA A 70 -5.11 -5.82 0.90
CA ALA A 70 -4.65 -6.73 1.95
C ALA A 70 -4.26 -8.08 1.36
N LYS A 71 -5.07 -8.61 0.47
CA LYS A 71 -4.80 -9.89 -0.19
C LYS A 71 -3.53 -9.81 -1.05
N ARG A 72 -3.38 -8.73 -1.82
CA ARG A 72 -2.21 -8.53 -2.69
C ARG A 72 -0.93 -8.42 -1.86
N PHE A 73 -0.95 -7.62 -0.80
CA PHE A 73 0.24 -7.40 0.02
C PHE A 73 0.57 -8.59 0.91
N THR A 74 -0.41 -9.37 1.34
CA THR A 74 -0.18 -10.61 2.07
C THR A 74 0.57 -11.64 1.22
N PHE A 75 0.51 -11.52 -0.10
CA PHE A 75 1.28 -12.36 -1.01
C PHE A 75 2.79 -12.30 -0.71
N TYR A 76 3.27 -11.18 -0.18
CA TYR A 76 4.68 -11.00 0.17
C TYR A 76 5.04 -11.54 1.55
N ALA A 77 4.10 -12.17 2.25
CA ALA A 77 4.36 -12.72 3.59
C ALA A 77 5.42 -13.82 3.57
N SER A 78 5.69 -14.44 2.41
CA SER A 78 6.77 -15.40 2.25
C SER A 78 8.16 -14.78 2.41
N VAL A 79 8.28 -13.46 2.26
CA VAL A 79 9.54 -12.74 2.46
C VAL A 79 9.66 -12.44 3.96
N LYS A 80 10.60 -13.11 4.61
CA LYS A 80 10.76 -12.96 6.06
C LYS A 80 11.09 -11.51 6.44
N GLY A 81 10.35 -10.98 7.41
CA GLY A 81 10.53 -9.61 7.86
C GLY A 81 9.74 -8.57 7.09
N TYR A 82 9.00 -8.98 6.05
CA TYR A 82 8.12 -8.09 5.32
C TYR A 82 6.89 -7.76 6.16
N THR A 83 6.59 -6.48 6.30
CA THR A 83 5.38 -6.00 6.98
C THR A 83 4.77 -4.89 6.14
N PHE A 84 3.47 -4.69 6.28
CA PHE A 84 2.80 -3.59 5.60
C PHE A 84 1.71 -3.01 6.49
N LYS A 85 1.33 -1.78 6.19
CA LYS A 85 0.16 -1.15 6.79
C LYS A 85 -0.60 -0.38 5.72
N MET A 86 -1.87 -0.15 5.99
CA MET A 86 -2.80 0.50 5.08
C MET A 86 -3.34 1.76 5.75
N GLU A 87 -3.31 2.87 5.02
CA GLU A 87 -3.78 4.15 5.53
C GLU A 87 -4.78 4.75 4.55
N LEU A 88 -5.97 5.04 5.06
CA LEU A 88 -6.98 5.75 4.28
C LEU A 88 -6.64 7.23 4.33
N LEU A 89 -6.47 7.85 3.17
CA LEU A 89 -6.04 9.24 3.08
C LEU A 89 -7.25 10.17 2.93
N ILE A 90 -7.24 11.25 3.69
CA ILE A 90 -8.22 12.32 3.60
C ILE A 90 -7.46 13.60 3.25
N GLU A 91 -8.01 14.41 2.36
CA GLU A 91 -7.38 15.69 2.07
C GLU A 91 -7.31 16.53 3.34
N ALA A 92 -6.16 17.16 3.56
CA ALA A 92 -5.92 17.95 4.77
C ALA A 92 -6.97 19.04 4.96
N GLU A 93 -7.39 19.69 3.86
CA GLU A 93 -8.42 20.73 3.94
C GLU A 93 -9.76 20.19 4.43
N ASP A 94 -10.15 19.00 3.98
CA ASP A 94 -11.40 18.38 4.41
C ASP A 94 -11.33 17.99 5.89
N ALA A 95 -10.20 17.46 6.32
CA ALA A 95 -10.00 17.13 7.73
C ALA A 95 -10.08 18.36 8.61
N ILE A 96 -9.49 19.48 8.17
CA ILE A 96 -9.53 20.76 8.89
C ILE A 96 -10.96 21.28 8.98
N LYS A 97 -11.71 21.23 7.87
CA LYS A 97 -13.10 21.66 7.86
C LYS A 97 -13.95 20.88 8.85
N ASP A 98 -13.79 19.57 8.89
CA ASP A 98 -14.53 18.72 9.82
C ASP A 98 -14.18 19.04 11.27
N PHE A 99 -12.91 19.32 11.53
CA PHE A 99 -12.47 19.71 12.87
C PHE A 99 -13.12 21.01 13.33
N PHE A 100 -13.21 22.00 12.46
CA PHE A 100 -13.76 23.31 12.81
C PHE A 100 -15.28 23.38 12.77
N LYS A 101 -15.95 22.38 12.22
CA LYS A 101 -17.42 22.29 12.26
C LYS A 101 -17.95 21.94 13.64
N LYS A 102 -17.14 21.47 14.49
CA LYS A 102 -17.52 21.12 15.85
C LYS A 102 -17.41 22.32 16.76
#